data_4d1df7691dd9ea359b64aa8b78db4a13
#
_entry.id   4d1df7691dd9ea359b64aa8b78db4a13
#
_cell.length_a   1.000
_cell.length_b   1.000
_cell.length_c   1.000
_cell.angle_alpha   90.00
_cell.angle_beta   90.00
_cell.angle_gamma   90.00
#
_symmetry.space_group_name_H-M   'P 1'
#
loop_
_entity.id
_entity.type
_entity.pdbx_description
1 polymer ?
#
loop_
_entity_poly.entity_id
_entity_poly.type
_entity_poly.pdbx_seq_one_letter_code
_entity_poly.pdbx_strand_id
1 'polypeptide(L)'
;MAATKTMTVSQALVEFLGHQWTVDGEHRERTIAGMFGIFGHGNVAGIGQALKQYNVDEPELMPYYQARNEQAMVHQSVGYARMHRRRGTYASAASVGPGATNLLTGAALATTNRLPALLLPSDTFATRVADPVLQQLEQPWDIGLTVNDAFRPVSKFFDRVQRPEQLFSIALSAMRVLTDPAETGAVTIALPEDVQAETFEVPLEFLQDREWHIRRPRPEREALARAVEVIRNAKNPMIIAGGGVLYSSAEQQLQALVEQTGIPVGTSQAGGGVLNWDHAQNLGGVGATGTLAANRIAGEADVIIGIGTRYSDFTTASRTAFQNPDVKFVNINVASFDAYKHGSQLPVIADAREAITELIDALQGFRITEDFARSIAEAKASWDADVDKAFAPSKLALPGQPEIIGAVQESTAPEDVIIQAAGSLPGDLQKLWRVRDPLGYHVEYAFSCMGYEIAGGIGAKRGLDAVGDDRDVVIMVGDGSYLMLNSELDRKSTRLNSSDGEQSRMPSSAWIGRAHV
;
A
#
# COMPACT_ATOMS: atom_id res chain seq x y z
N MET A 1 30.44 0.39 -31.14
CA MET A 1 29.95 -0.47 -30.05
C MET A 1 29.57 0.45 -28.92
N ALA A 2 28.46 0.23 -28.22
CA ALA A 2 28.13 1.00 -27.02
C ALA A 2 29.24 0.81 -25.97
N ALA A 3 29.53 1.85 -25.17
CA ALA A 3 30.49 1.72 -24.06
C ALA A 3 29.92 0.78 -23.00
N THR A 4 30.75 -0.14 -22.52
CA THR A 4 30.38 -1.15 -21.51
C THR A 4 31.29 -1.09 -20.29
N LYS A 5 30.84 -1.67 -19.18
CA LYS A 5 31.58 -1.89 -17.94
C LYS A 5 31.46 -3.35 -17.54
N THR A 6 32.57 -4.03 -17.30
CA THR A 6 32.55 -5.41 -16.80
C THR A 6 32.16 -5.43 -15.33
N MET A 7 31.08 -6.11 -14.99
CA MET A 7 30.50 -6.15 -13.65
C MET A 7 29.92 -7.53 -13.36
N THR A 8 29.76 -7.86 -12.07
CA THR A 8 28.93 -9.01 -11.69
C THR A 8 27.45 -8.68 -11.88
N VAL A 9 26.60 -9.71 -12.01
CA VAL A 9 25.14 -9.54 -12.07
C VAL A 9 24.61 -8.78 -10.87
N SER A 10 25.11 -9.07 -9.66
CA SER A 10 24.72 -8.37 -8.44
C SER A 10 25.13 -6.90 -8.42
N GLN A 11 26.36 -6.58 -8.86
CA GLN A 11 26.80 -5.19 -8.99
C GLN A 11 25.92 -4.42 -9.97
N ALA A 12 25.67 -5.01 -11.15
CA ALA A 12 24.84 -4.39 -12.16
C ALA A 12 23.39 -4.15 -11.68
N LEU A 13 22.81 -5.12 -10.95
CA LEU A 13 21.47 -4.97 -10.40
C LEU A 13 21.42 -3.87 -9.33
N VAL A 14 22.35 -3.84 -8.38
CA VAL A 14 22.37 -2.83 -7.31
C VAL A 14 22.56 -1.43 -7.89
N GLU A 15 23.53 -1.25 -8.81
CA GLU A 15 23.77 0.04 -9.48
C GLU A 15 22.54 0.47 -10.29
N PHE A 16 21.93 -0.44 -11.08
CA PHE A 16 20.71 -0.17 -11.82
C PHE A 16 19.58 0.31 -10.90
N LEU A 17 19.29 -0.41 -9.81
CA LEU A 17 18.20 -0.07 -8.89
C LEU A 17 18.41 1.30 -8.21
N GLY A 18 19.65 1.67 -7.91
CA GLY A 18 20.00 2.97 -7.34
C GLY A 18 19.75 4.15 -8.28
N HIS A 19 19.67 3.91 -9.59
CA HIS A 19 19.45 4.92 -10.62
C HIS A 19 18.00 4.97 -11.16
N GLN A 20 17.04 4.34 -10.47
CA GLN A 20 15.64 4.38 -10.89
C GLN A 20 14.85 5.44 -10.13
N TRP A 21 14.15 6.29 -10.86
CA TRP A 21 13.40 7.41 -10.35
C TRP A 21 11.94 7.35 -10.76
N THR A 22 11.03 7.57 -9.83
CA THR A 22 9.61 7.74 -10.12
C THR A 22 9.28 9.23 -10.22
N VAL A 23 8.52 9.59 -11.26
CA VAL A 23 8.06 10.96 -11.49
C VAL A 23 6.54 11.00 -11.52
N ASP A 24 5.93 11.85 -10.69
CA ASP A 24 4.49 12.11 -10.62
C ASP A 24 4.24 13.62 -10.52
N GLY A 25 3.98 14.25 -11.66
CA GLY A 25 3.93 15.71 -11.75
C GLY A 25 5.28 16.34 -11.42
N GLU A 26 5.32 17.17 -10.40
CA GLU A 26 6.55 17.82 -9.93
C GLU A 26 7.36 16.97 -8.94
N HIS A 27 6.78 15.87 -8.46
CA HIS A 27 7.46 14.97 -7.53
C HIS A 27 8.41 14.03 -8.27
N ARG A 28 9.67 14.03 -7.87
CA ARG A 28 10.71 13.12 -8.36
C ARG A 28 11.40 12.50 -7.16
N GLU A 29 11.32 11.18 -7.03
CA GLU A 29 11.92 10.45 -5.92
C GLU A 29 12.51 9.12 -6.38
N ARG A 30 13.44 8.53 -5.60
CA ARG A 30 13.98 7.21 -5.90
C ARG A 30 12.89 6.16 -5.82
N THR A 31 12.73 5.36 -6.87
CA THR A 31 11.77 4.25 -6.87
C THR A 31 12.15 3.19 -5.83
N ILE A 32 13.46 2.91 -5.70
CA ILE A 32 14.00 2.00 -4.69
C ILE A 32 14.81 2.84 -3.68
N ALA A 33 14.20 3.11 -2.53
CA ALA A 33 14.78 3.97 -1.49
C ALA A 33 15.94 3.33 -0.72
N GLY A 34 16.15 2.03 -0.88
CA GLY A 34 17.20 1.27 -0.24
C GLY A 34 16.88 -0.22 -0.28
N MET A 35 17.72 -1.02 0.36
CA MET A 35 17.59 -2.47 0.38
C MET A 35 17.61 -3.02 1.81
N PHE A 36 16.56 -3.74 2.18
CA PHE A 36 16.59 -4.64 3.33
C PHE A 36 17.29 -5.94 2.97
N GLY A 37 18.03 -6.52 3.92
CA GLY A 37 18.63 -7.81 3.69
C GLY A 37 18.79 -8.63 4.96
N ILE A 38 18.50 -9.94 4.83
CA ILE A 38 18.95 -10.98 5.74
C ILE A 38 19.77 -11.93 4.89
N PHE A 39 21.09 -11.75 4.93
CA PHE A 39 22.00 -12.51 4.10
C PHE A 39 22.34 -13.86 4.74
N GLY A 40 22.46 -14.86 3.88
CA GLY A 40 22.82 -16.20 4.23
C GLY A 40 23.32 -16.94 3.00
N HIS A 41 23.10 -18.26 2.99
CA HIS A 41 23.44 -19.09 1.83
C HIS A 41 22.75 -18.56 0.57
N GLY A 42 23.50 -18.41 -0.49
CA GLY A 42 23.03 -18.03 -1.82
C GLY A 42 23.17 -16.55 -2.18
N ASN A 43 23.27 -15.60 -1.25
CA ASN A 43 23.32 -14.18 -1.60
C ASN A 43 24.41 -13.34 -0.88
N VAL A 44 25.18 -13.93 0.02
CA VAL A 44 26.29 -13.21 0.69
C VAL A 44 27.35 -12.78 -0.30
N ALA A 45 27.79 -13.70 -1.17
CA ALA A 45 28.82 -13.46 -2.18
C ALA A 45 28.31 -12.71 -3.42
N GLY A 46 26.99 -12.53 -3.55
CA GLY A 46 26.35 -11.79 -4.62
C GLY A 46 25.90 -10.39 -4.16
N ILE A 47 24.60 -10.25 -3.91
CA ILE A 47 23.98 -8.98 -3.49
C ILE A 47 24.64 -8.41 -2.23
N GLY A 48 24.97 -9.24 -1.23
CA GLY A 48 25.61 -8.77 0.01
C GLY A 48 26.97 -8.12 -0.23
N GLN A 49 27.79 -8.70 -1.11
CA GLN A 49 29.10 -8.14 -1.47
C GLN A 49 28.96 -6.86 -2.29
N ALA A 50 28.04 -6.83 -3.26
CA ALA A 50 27.77 -5.64 -4.05
C ALA A 50 27.30 -4.47 -3.17
N LEU A 51 26.35 -4.70 -2.26
CA LEU A 51 25.90 -3.68 -1.31
C LEU A 51 27.01 -3.18 -0.40
N LYS A 52 27.88 -4.08 0.09
CA LYS A 52 29.02 -3.66 0.91
C LYS A 52 29.96 -2.74 0.13
N GLN A 53 30.23 -3.04 -1.13
CA GLN A 53 31.05 -2.21 -2.00
C GLN A 53 30.42 -0.83 -2.17
N TYR A 54 29.15 -0.74 -2.61
CA TYR A 54 28.47 0.54 -2.84
C TYR A 54 28.28 1.35 -1.54
N ASN A 55 28.06 0.70 -0.39
CA ASN A 55 28.00 1.42 0.89
C ASN A 55 29.32 2.05 1.30
N VAL A 56 30.46 1.62 0.72
CA VAL A 56 31.78 2.26 0.92
C VAL A 56 32.04 3.32 -0.15
N ASP A 57 31.77 2.99 -1.42
CA ASP A 57 32.14 3.83 -2.56
C ASP A 57 31.11 4.95 -2.81
N GLU A 58 29.82 4.64 -2.68
CA GLU A 58 28.67 5.52 -2.93
C GLU A 58 27.51 5.24 -1.94
N PRO A 59 27.65 5.61 -0.65
CA PRO A 59 26.72 5.18 0.41
C PRO A 59 25.26 5.59 0.17
N GLU A 60 25.02 6.66 -0.58
CA GLU A 60 23.68 7.14 -0.90
C GLU A 60 23.04 6.41 -2.10
N LEU A 61 23.81 5.59 -2.85
CA LEU A 61 23.27 4.89 -4.02
C LEU A 61 22.20 3.87 -3.64
N MET A 62 22.54 2.99 -2.68
CA MET A 62 21.63 1.94 -2.19
C MET A 62 21.84 1.73 -0.69
N PRO A 63 21.21 2.55 0.17
CA PRO A 63 21.29 2.39 1.61
C PRO A 63 20.86 0.99 2.05
N TYR A 64 21.69 0.34 2.87
CA TYR A 64 21.43 -1.00 3.36
C TYR A 64 20.81 -1.00 4.75
N TYR A 65 19.79 -1.82 4.94
CA TYR A 65 19.09 -2.01 6.20
C TYR A 65 19.00 -3.49 6.55
N GLN A 66 19.62 -3.89 7.65
CA GLN A 66 19.45 -5.26 8.13
C GLN A 66 18.13 -5.39 8.90
N ALA A 67 17.30 -6.36 8.58
CA ALA A 67 16.11 -6.73 9.32
C ALA A 67 16.36 -7.98 10.20
N ARG A 68 15.38 -8.36 11.01
CA ARG A 68 15.40 -9.57 11.84
C ARG A 68 14.47 -10.67 11.31
N ASN A 69 13.55 -10.32 10.45
CA ASN A 69 12.61 -11.24 9.82
C ASN A 69 12.31 -10.80 8.38
N GLU A 70 12.31 -11.74 7.45
CA GLU A 70 12.13 -11.45 6.03
C GLU A 70 10.71 -10.97 5.71
N GLN A 71 9.69 -11.49 6.36
CA GLN A 71 8.32 -11.00 6.22
C GLN A 71 8.24 -9.53 6.63
N ALA A 72 8.89 -9.17 7.73
CA ALA A 72 8.93 -7.80 8.22
C ALA A 72 9.64 -6.82 7.27
N MET A 73 10.61 -7.26 6.45
CA MET A 73 11.19 -6.44 5.39
C MET A 73 10.15 -5.97 4.40
N VAL A 74 9.29 -6.89 3.96
CA VAL A 74 8.23 -6.57 3.00
C VAL A 74 7.13 -5.71 3.64
N HIS A 75 6.79 -5.96 4.91
CA HIS A 75 5.86 -5.10 5.66
C HIS A 75 6.36 -3.66 5.76
N GLN A 76 7.65 -3.45 6.04
CA GLN A 76 8.26 -2.11 6.04
C GLN A 76 8.21 -1.48 4.65
N SER A 77 8.50 -2.25 3.59
CA SER A 77 8.40 -1.76 2.19
C SER A 77 6.99 -1.30 1.85
N VAL A 78 5.97 -2.03 2.29
CA VAL A 78 4.54 -1.71 2.08
C VAL A 78 4.13 -0.46 2.88
N GLY A 79 4.57 -0.33 4.14
CA GLY A 79 4.34 0.85 4.97
C GLY A 79 4.93 2.11 4.33
N TYR A 80 6.18 2.04 3.88
CA TYR A 80 6.86 3.10 3.13
C TYR A 80 6.09 3.48 1.86
N ALA A 81 5.77 2.50 1.02
CA ALA A 81 5.08 2.73 -0.25
C ALA A 81 3.70 3.38 -0.07
N ARG A 82 3.02 3.11 1.03
CA ARG A 82 1.74 3.75 1.38
C ARG A 82 1.93 5.26 1.63
N MET A 83 2.93 5.64 2.42
CA MET A 83 3.21 7.06 2.72
C MET A 83 3.67 7.82 1.48
N HIS A 84 4.40 7.16 0.59
CA HIS A 84 4.84 7.71 -0.71
C HIS A 84 3.80 7.58 -1.84
N ARG A 85 2.54 7.23 -1.53
CA ARG A 85 1.47 7.12 -2.54
C ARG A 85 1.84 6.22 -3.72
N ARG A 86 2.57 5.12 -3.45
CA ARG A 86 3.12 4.12 -4.40
C ARG A 86 4.28 4.60 -5.28
N ARG A 87 4.86 5.78 -5.05
CA ARG A 87 5.96 6.29 -5.87
C ARG A 87 7.31 5.65 -5.54
N GLY A 88 7.48 5.15 -4.31
CA GLY A 88 8.70 4.52 -3.85
C GLY A 88 8.48 3.27 -3.00
N THR A 89 9.50 2.44 -2.90
CA THR A 89 9.52 1.22 -2.08
C THR A 89 10.95 0.84 -1.70
N TYR A 90 11.11 -0.24 -0.94
CA TYR A 90 12.40 -0.90 -0.69
C TYR A 90 12.51 -2.20 -1.47
N ALA A 91 13.75 -2.61 -1.76
CA ALA A 91 14.07 -3.98 -2.13
C ALA A 91 14.30 -4.83 -0.87
N SER A 92 13.97 -6.12 -0.93
CA SER A 92 14.11 -7.09 0.15
C SER A 92 14.88 -8.31 -0.33
N ALA A 93 16.15 -8.44 0.07
CA ALA A 93 17.02 -9.56 -0.29
C ALA A 93 17.04 -10.62 0.83
N ALA A 94 16.84 -11.89 0.46
CA ALA A 94 16.80 -13.01 1.38
C ALA A 94 17.61 -14.20 0.88
N SER A 95 18.10 -15.04 1.81
CA SER A 95 18.79 -16.29 1.48
C SER A 95 17.89 -17.26 0.74
N VAL A 96 18.47 -18.32 0.21
CA VAL A 96 17.70 -19.43 -0.42
C VAL A 96 16.82 -20.15 0.62
N GLY A 97 15.82 -20.85 0.16
CA GLY A 97 15.00 -21.75 0.95
C GLY A 97 14.21 -21.05 2.06
N PRO A 98 14.53 -21.25 3.34
CA PRO A 98 13.74 -20.73 4.45
C PRO A 98 13.69 -19.19 4.46
N GLY A 99 14.76 -18.47 4.10
CA GLY A 99 14.73 -17.03 3.97
C GLY A 99 13.78 -16.57 2.87
N ALA A 100 13.83 -17.21 1.71
CA ALA A 100 12.91 -16.95 0.62
C ALA A 100 11.45 -17.23 1.01
N THR A 101 11.15 -18.37 1.66
CA THR A 101 9.77 -18.70 2.08
C THR A 101 9.21 -17.71 3.09
N ASN A 102 10.03 -17.12 3.95
CA ASN A 102 9.58 -16.09 4.89
C ASN A 102 9.13 -14.80 4.20
N LEU A 103 9.51 -14.53 2.95
CA LEU A 103 9.01 -13.38 2.17
C LEU A 103 7.58 -13.59 1.64
N LEU A 104 7.10 -14.83 1.53
CA LEU A 104 5.87 -15.17 0.80
C LEU A 104 4.62 -14.46 1.34
N THR A 105 4.43 -14.44 2.65
CA THR A 105 3.30 -13.74 3.27
C THR A 105 3.36 -12.23 2.95
N GLY A 106 4.53 -11.63 3.02
CA GLY A 106 4.74 -10.23 2.65
C GLY A 106 4.45 -9.97 1.17
N ALA A 107 4.86 -10.87 0.27
CA ALA A 107 4.56 -10.77 -1.15
C ALA A 107 3.05 -10.81 -1.42
N ALA A 108 2.33 -11.75 -0.81
CA ALA A 108 0.88 -11.86 -0.92
C ALA A 108 0.18 -10.60 -0.41
N LEU A 109 0.63 -10.06 0.73
CA LEU A 109 0.15 -8.82 1.32
C LEU A 109 0.36 -7.62 0.38
N ALA A 110 1.56 -7.43 -0.15
CA ALA A 110 1.88 -6.34 -1.07
C ALA A 110 1.01 -6.42 -2.35
N THR A 111 0.89 -7.61 -2.92
CA THR A 111 0.06 -7.86 -4.11
C THR A 111 -1.42 -7.62 -3.86
N THR A 112 -1.94 -8.10 -2.72
CA THR A 112 -3.36 -7.94 -2.37
C THR A 112 -3.70 -6.48 -2.09
N ASN A 113 -2.79 -5.72 -1.47
CA ASN A 113 -2.96 -4.28 -1.22
C ASN A 113 -2.58 -3.41 -2.43
N ARG A 114 -1.99 -3.99 -3.48
CA ARG A 114 -1.47 -3.27 -4.66
C ARG A 114 -0.48 -2.17 -4.27
N LEU A 115 0.44 -2.53 -3.40
CA LEU A 115 1.54 -1.67 -2.98
C LEU A 115 2.86 -2.24 -3.50
N PRO A 116 3.72 -1.43 -4.13
CA PRO A 116 4.97 -1.93 -4.69
C PRO A 116 5.90 -2.48 -3.61
N ALA A 117 6.49 -3.64 -3.88
CA ALA A 117 7.56 -4.23 -3.09
C ALA A 117 8.45 -5.07 -4.01
N LEU A 118 9.77 -4.84 -3.98
CA LEU A 118 10.73 -5.62 -4.76
C LEU A 118 11.35 -6.70 -3.88
N LEU A 119 11.20 -7.96 -4.30
CA LEU A 119 11.74 -9.12 -3.59
C LEU A 119 12.86 -9.77 -4.40
N LEU A 120 13.97 -9.99 -3.76
CA LEU A 120 15.20 -10.56 -4.35
C LEU A 120 15.62 -11.81 -3.57
N PRO A 121 14.81 -12.89 -3.60
CA PRO A 121 15.21 -14.16 -3.01
C PRO A 121 16.36 -14.75 -3.81
N SER A 122 17.36 -15.32 -3.12
CA SER A 122 18.33 -16.16 -3.79
C SER A 122 17.69 -17.47 -4.24
N ASP A 123 18.27 -18.13 -5.23
CA ASP A 123 17.77 -19.37 -5.80
C ASP A 123 18.89 -20.43 -5.91
N THR A 124 18.51 -21.65 -6.27
CA THR A 124 19.46 -22.74 -6.52
C THR A 124 20.37 -22.41 -7.70
N PHE A 125 21.46 -23.17 -7.84
CA PHE A 125 22.42 -22.98 -8.93
C PHE A 125 21.77 -23.19 -10.31
N ALA A 126 21.95 -22.26 -11.22
CA ALA A 126 21.44 -22.34 -12.59
C ALA A 126 22.30 -23.28 -13.48
N THR A 127 23.59 -23.43 -13.16
CA THR A 127 24.57 -24.16 -13.99
C THR A 127 24.90 -25.56 -13.48
N ARG A 128 24.42 -25.97 -12.30
CA ARG A 128 24.69 -27.29 -11.73
C ARG A 128 23.58 -28.29 -12.06
N VAL A 129 23.99 -29.55 -12.20
CA VAL A 129 23.05 -30.67 -12.07
C VAL A 129 22.52 -30.68 -10.63
N ALA A 130 21.20 -30.86 -10.50
CA ALA A 130 20.53 -30.82 -9.21
C ALA A 130 20.85 -32.07 -8.39
N ASP A 131 21.89 -31.98 -7.55
CA ASP A 131 22.03 -32.79 -6.35
C ASP A 131 21.30 -32.09 -5.20
N PRO A 132 20.99 -32.74 -4.08
CA PRO A 132 20.45 -32.07 -2.90
C PRO A 132 21.27 -30.84 -2.52
N VAL A 133 20.71 -29.66 -2.67
CA VAL A 133 21.35 -28.39 -2.35
C VAL A 133 20.90 -27.92 -0.97
N LEU A 134 21.81 -27.38 -0.16
CA LEU A 134 21.49 -26.82 1.15
C LEU A 134 20.32 -25.83 1.05
N GLN A 135 19.33 -25.98 1.93
CA GLN A 135 18.18 -25.09 2.03
C GLN A 135 17.26 -25.12 0.78
N GLN A 136 17.32 -26.14 -0.06
CA GLN A 136 16.45 -26.31 -1.22
C GLN A 136 15.55 -27.55 -1.08
N LEU A 137 14.47 -27.55 -1.85
CA LEU A 137 13.61 -28.71 -1.98
C LEU A 137 14.27 -29.76 -2.86
N GLU A 138 14.06 -31.03 -2.54
CA GLU A 138 14.39 -32.15 -3.37
C GLU A 138 13.09 -32.80 -3.86
N GLN A 139 12.74 -32.55 -5.13
CA GLN A 139 11.48 -33.01 -5.72
C GLN A 139 11.75 -34.06 -6.82
N PRO A 140 11.43 -35.33 -6.58
CA PRO A 140 11.74 -36.41 -7.54
C PRO A 140 10.94 -36.33 -8.85
N TRP A 141 9.83 -35.62 -8.85
CA TRP A 141 8.96 -35.46 -10.04
C TRP A 141 9.23 -34.19 -10.85
N ASP A 142 9.95 -33.22 -10.31
CA ASP A 142 10.30 -31.98 -10.99
C ASP A 142 11.60 -31.40 -10.40
N ILE A 143 12.71 -31.73 -11.03
CA ILE A 143 14.05 -31.29 -10.59
C ILE A 143 14.23 -29.78 -10.75
N GLY A 144 13.49 -29.16 -11.67
CA GLY A 144 13.55 -27.71 -11.92
C GLY A 144 12.76 -26.86 -10.93
N LEU A 145 11.91 -27.50 -10.11
CA LEU A 145 11.08 -26.79 -9.13
C LEU A 145 11.90 -26.35 -7.94
N THR A 146 11.88 -25.05 -7.66
CA THR A 146 12.53 -24.48 -6.47
C THR A 146 11.49 -23.87 -5.52
N VAL A 147 11.89 -23.56 -4.29
CA VAL A 147 11.08 -22.82 -3.32
C VAL A 147 10.50 -21.54 -3.94
N ASN A 148 11.27 -20.87 -4.81
CA ASN A 148 10.87 -19.59 -5.39
C ASN A 148 9.69 -19.70 -6.37
N ASP A 149 9.34 -20.88 -6.87
CA ASP A 149 8.14 -21.05 -7.69
C ASP A 149 6.85 -20.78 -6.90
N ALA A 150 6.90 -20.80 -5.56
CA ALA A 150 5.80 -20.39 -4.70
C ALA A 150 5.48 -18.88 -4.79
N PHE A 151 6.40 -18.05 -5.31
CA PHE A 151 6.11 -16.62 -5.53
C PHE A 151 5.21 -16.35 -6.73
N ARG A 152 5.07 -17.28 -7.68
CA ARG A 152 4.25 -17.09 -8.90
C ARG A 152 2.82 -16.65 -8.62
N PRO A 153 2.06 -17.32 -7.72
CA PRO A 153 0.68 -16.92 -7.42
C PRO A 153 0.57 -15.66 -6.55
N VAL A 154 1.63 -15.23 -5.88
CA VAL A 154 1.60 -14.10 -4.94
C VAL A 154 2.32 -12.85 -5.44
N SER A 155 2.93 -12.90 -6.63
CA SER A 155 3.61 -11.75 -7.24
C SER A 155 2.88 -11.26 -8.47
N LYS A 156 2.96 -9.96 -8.75
CA LYS A 156 2.50 -9.35 -10.00
C LYS A 156 3.47 -9.53 -11.16
N PHE A 157 4.72 -9.73 -10.83
CA PHE A 157 5.77 -10.12 -11.77
C PHE A 157 6.70 -11.10 -11.05
N PHE A 158 7.03 -12.18 -11.71
CA PHE A 158 8.02 -13.15 -11.24
C PHE A 158 8.90 -13.56 -12.43
N ASP A 159 10.21 -13.47 -12.23
CA ASP A 159 11.16 -14.05 -13.16
C ASP A 159 12.43 -14.52 -12.42
N ARG A 160 13.28 -15.28 -13.12
CA ARG A 160 14.52 -15.87 -12.62
C ARG A 160 15.67 -15.53 -13.55
N VAL A 161 16.73 -14.93 -13.03
CA VAL A 161 17.92 -14.56 -13.80
C VAL A 161 18.84 -15.78 -13.93
N GLN A 162 18.55 -16.64 -14.90
CA GLN A 162 19.35 -17.86 -15.15
C GLN A 162 20.63 -17.59 -15.95
N ARG A 163 20.72 -16.45 -16.63
CA ARG A 163 21.88 -15.98 -17.40
C ARG A 163 22.07 -14.50 -17.19
N PRO A 164 23.30 -14.00 -17.11
CA PRO A 164 23.57 -12.57 -16.85
C PRO A 164 22.83 -11.62 -17.79
N GLU A 165 22.74 -11.95 -19.08
CA GLU A 165 22.14 -11.10 -20.11
C GLU A 165 20.62 -10.91 -19.93
N GLN A 166 19.95 -11.84 -19.23
CA GLN A 166 18.52 -11.74 -18.93
C GLN A 166 18.20 -10.59 -17.95
N LEU A 167 19.22 -10.15 -17.16
CA LEU A 167 19.05 -9.09 -16.18
C LEU A 167 18.44 -7.83 -16.79
N PHE A 168 18.84 -7.45 -17.99
CA PHE A 168 18.37 -6.20 -18.62
C PHE A 168 16.85 -6.18 -18.83
N SER A 169 16.30 -7.25 -19.43
CA SER A 169 14.85 -7.31 -19.70
C SER A 169 14.04 -7.55 -18.43
N ILE A 170 14.55 -8.36 -17.50
CA ILE A 170 13.89 -8.68 -16.24
C ILE A 170 13.81 -7.42 -15.36
N ALA A 171 14.91 -6.68 -15.19
CA ALA A 171 14.95 -5.48 -14.37
C ALA A 171 14.03 -4.38 -14.91
N LEU A 172 14.02 -4.15 -16.23
CA LEU A 172 13.11 -3.18 -16.86
C LEU A 172 11.63 -3.59 -16.71
N SER A 173 11.31 -4.88 -16.85
CA SER A 173 9.95 -5.41 -16.66
C SER A 173 9.51 -5.28 -15.20
N ALA A 174 10.40 -5.53 -14.25
CA ALA A 174 10.16 -5.34 -12.82
C ALA A 174 9.80 -3.87 -12.51
N MET A 175 10.61 -2.93 -13.01
CA MET A 175 10.36 -1.50 -12.78
C MET A 175 9.04 -1.05 -13.40
N ARG A 176 8.68 -1.53 -14.59
CA ARG A 176 7.39 -1.26 -15.22
C ARG A 176 6.22 -1.64 -14.31
N VAL A 177 6.29 -2.81 -13.67
CA VAL A 177 5.21 -3.27 -12.79
C VAL A 177 5.19 -2.49 -11.46
N LEU A 178 6.36 -2.23 -10.87
CA LEU A 178 6.45 -1.46 -9.63
C LEU A 178 5.83 -0.06 -9.75
N THR A 179 5.96 0.57 -10.92
CA THR A 179 5.53 1.96 -11.17
C THR A 179 4.17 2.06 -11.88
N ASP A 180 3.52 0.95 -12.21
CA ASP A 180 2.22 0.97 -12.89
C ASP A 180 1.07 1.13 -11.88
N PRO A 181 0.20 2.14 -12.02
CA PRO A 181 -0.87 2.41 -11.07
C PRO A 181 -1.97 1.33 -11.03
N ALA A 182 -2.13 0.53 -12.10
CA ALA A 182 -3.13 -0.54 -12.19
C ALA A 182 -2.59 -1.92 -11.79
N GLU A 183 -1.32 -2.21 -12.13
CA GLU A 183 -0.72 -3.54 -12.02
C GLU A 183 0.24 -3.70 -10.82
N THR A 184 0.60 -2.63 -10.11
CA THR A 184 1.59 -2.69 -9.04
C THR A 184 1.23 -3.67 -7.90
N GLY A 185 2.25 -4.19 -7.24
CA GLY A 185 2.22 -5.15 -6.16
C GLY A 185 3.62 -5.72 -5.90
N ALA A 186 3.70 -6.92 -5.36
CA ALA A 186 4.97 -7.61 -5.21
C ALA A 186 5.58 -7.94 -6.58
N VAL A 187 6.85 -7.65 -6.72
CA VAL A 187 7.70 -8.03 -7.87
C VAL A 187 8.82 -8.90 -7.34
N THR A 188 8.97 -10.10 -7.88
CA THR A 188 9.98 -11.05 -7.43
C THR A 188 10.95 -11.36 -8.55
N ILE A 189 12.24 -11.13 -8.29
CA ILE A 189 13.35 -11.54 -9.16
C ILE A 189 14.18 -12.57 -8.40
N ALA A 190 14.05 -13.84 -8.78
CA ALA A 190 14.83 -14.90 -8.20
C ALA A 190 16.26 -14.89 -8.78
N LEU A 191 17.24 -14.98 -7.89
CA LEU A 191 18.66 -14.81 -8.22
C LEU A 191 19.46 -16.09 -7.91
N PRO A 192 19.70 -16.98 -8.88
CA PRO A 192 20.56 -18.15 -8.69
C PRO A 192 21.93 -17.77 -8.12
N GLU A 193 22.39 -18.55 -7.17
CA GLU A 193 23.60 -18.26 -6.38
C GLU A 193 24.86 -18.07 -7.25
N ASP A 194 25.07 -18.94 -8.24
CA ASP A 194 26.20 -18.88 -9.15
C ASP A 194 26.11 -17.68 -10.12
N VAL A 195 24.93 -17.43 -10.67
CA VAL A 195 24.71 -16.33 -11.62
C VAL A 195 24.95 -14.96 -10.98
N GLN A 196 24.65 -14.79 -9.70
CA GLN A 196 24.90 -13.53 -8.98
C GLN A 196 26.35 -13.04 -9.07
N ALA A 197 27.31 -13.97 -9.10
CA ALA A 197 28.73 -13.70 -9.14
C ALA A 197 29.34 -13.73 -10.55
N GLU A 198 28.57 -14.16 -11.57
CA GLU A 198 29.04 -14.14 -12.95
C GLU A 198 29.27 -12.73 -13.44
N THR A 199 30.39 -12.52 -14.15
CA THR A 199 30.75 -11.24 -14.76
C THR A 199 30.33 -11.19 -16.21
N PHE A 200 29.86 -10.02 -16.65
CA PHE A 200 29.47 -9.79 -18.03
C PHE A 200 29.63 -8.30 -18.41
N GLU A 201 29.51 -8.01 -19.69
CA GLU A 201 29.60 -6.65 -20.21
C GLU A 201 28.25 -5.93 -20.09
N VAL A 202 28.20 -4.93 -19.22
CA VAL A 202 27.00 -4.12 -18.94
C VAL A 202 27.08 -2.82 -19.75
N PRO A 203 26.09 -2.51 -20.62
CA PRO A 203 26.03 -1.23 -21.31
C PRO A 203 25.91 -0.09 -20.29
N LEU A 204 26.72 0.97 -20.43
CA LEU A 204 26.65 2.12 -19.54
C LEU A 204 25.27 2.80 -19.53
N GLU A 205 24.53 2.72 -20.62
CA GLU A 205 23.14 3.22 -20.71
C GLU A 205 22.20 2.53 -19.70
N PHE A 206 22.44 1.24 -19.40
CA PHE A 206 21.65 0.51 -18.42
C PHE A 206 21.83 1.02 -16.99
N LEU A 207 22.99 1.58 -16.70
CA LEU A 207 23.39 2.07 -15.37
C LEU A 207 23.07 3.55 -15.13
N GLN A 208 22.54 4.27 -16.14
CA GLN A 208 22.21 5.68 -16.02
C GLN A 208 20.87 5.91 -15.32
N ASP A 209 20.67 7.11 -14.81
CA ASP A 209 19.39 7.56 -14.28
C ASP A 209 18.27 7.34 -15.30
N ARG A 210 17.19 6.72 -14.82
CA ARG A 210 15.98 6.47 -15.63
C ARG A 210 14.75 6.94 -14.88
N GLU A 211 13.90 7.68 -15.55
CA GLU A 211 12.65 8.17 -15.00
C GLU A 211 11.47 7.33 -15.45
N TRP A 212 10.63 6.97 -14.48
CA TRP A 212 9.38 6.23 -14.64
C TRP A 212 8.22 7.17 -14.31
N HIS A 213 7.59 7.71 -15.35
CA HIS A 213 6.47 8.61 -15.20
C HIS A 213 5.20 7.83 -14.86
N ILE A 214 4.56 8.15 -13.72
CA ILE A 214 3.28 7.56 -13.35
C ILE A 214 2.22 7.97 -14.37
N ARG A 215 1.66 6.99 -15.04
CA ARG A 215 0.62 7.23 -16.05
C ARG A 215 -0.72 7.49 -15.39
N ARG A 216 -1.39 8.56 -15.82
CA ARG A 216 -2.73 8.92 -15.37
C ARG A 216 -3.68 8.97 -16.56
N PRO A 217 -4.29 7.80 -16.92
CA PRO A 217 -5.18 7.73 -18.07
C PRO A 217 -6.42 8.57 -17.84
N ARG A 218 -6.76 9.41 -18.84
CA ARG A 218 -7.99 10.17 -18.86
C ARG A 218 -9.16 9.27 -19.25
N PRO A 219 -10.39 9.58 -18.81
CA PRO A 219 -11.55 8.80 -19.18
C PRO A 219 -11.85 8.90 -20.69
N GLU A 220 -12.29 7.80 -21.25
CA GLU A 220 -12.86 7.83 -22.60
C GLU A 220 -14.10 8.72 -22.63
N ARG A 221 -14.16 9.62 -23.61
CA ARG A 221 -15.23 10.65 -23.71
C ARG A 221 -16.64 10.08 -23.69
N GLU A 222 -16.90 9.01 -24.44
CA GLU A 222 -18.22 8.40 -24.52
C GLU A 222 -18.60 7.66 -23.24
N ALA A 223 -17.64 6.98 -22.61
CA ALA A 223 -17.87 6.31 -21.32
C ALA A 223 -18.20 7.33 -20.23
N LEU A 224 -17.46 8.43 -20.17
CA LEU A 224 -17.74 9.52 -19.23
C LEU A 224 -19.10 10.17 -19.50
N ALA A 225 -19.45 10.43 -20.77
CA ALA A 225 -20.74 11.04 -21.12
C ALA A 225 -21.93 10.18 -20.65
N ARG A 226 -21.86 8.85 -20.86
CA ARG A 226 -22.89 7.92 -20.34
C ARG A 226 -22.96 7.92 -18.82
N ALA A 227 -21.83 7.96 -18.14
CA ALA A 227 -21.76 8.05 -16.68
C ALA A 227 -22.39 9.35 -16.17
N VAL A 228 -22.05 10.48 -16.75
CA VAL A 228 -22.61 11.80 -16.43
C VAL A 228 -24.12 11.85 -16.62
N GLU A 229 -24.63 11.29 -17.71
CA GLU A 229 -26.08 11.21 -17.95
C GLU A 229 -26.80 10.47 -16.82
N VAL A 230 -26.26 9.32 -16.37
CA VAL A 230 -26.85 8.55 -15.27
C VAL A 230 -26.76 9.32 -13.95
N ILE A 231 -25.63 9.95 -13.66
CA ILE A 231 -25.47 10.76 -12.44
C ILE A 231 -26.42 11.95 -12.42
N ARG A 232 -26.60 12.66 -13.53
CA ARG A 232 -27.52 13.81 -13.62
C ARG A 232 -28.99 13.44 -13.41
N ASN A 233 -29.35 12.19 -13.70
CA ASN A 233 -30.71 11.68 -13.53
C ASN A 233 -30.94 10.96 -12.19
N ALA A 234 -29.90 10.84 -11.36
CA ALA A 234 -29.96 10.18 -10.05
C ALA A 234 -30.75 11.04 -9.05
N LYS A 235 -31.55 10.38 -8.21
CA LYS A 235 -32.28 11.00 -7.10
C LYS A 235 -31.45 10.97 -5.82
N ASN A 236 -30.80 9.84 -5.54
CA ASN A 236 -30.04 9.57 -4.35
C ASN A 236 -28.64 9.01 -4.74
N PRO A 237 -27.79 9.78 -5.43
CA PRO A 237 -26.45 9.31 -5.80
C PRO A 237 -25.55 9.27 -4.57
N MET A 238 -24.61 8.29 -4.52
CA MET A 238 -23.60 8.22 -3.48
C MET A 238 -22.25 7.87 -4.10
N ILE A 239 -21.18 8.55 -3.66
CA ILE A 239 -19.79 8.19 -4.00
C ILE A 239 -19.26 7.17 -3.00
N ILE A 240 -18.62 6.11 -3.52
CA ILE A 240 -17.80 5.20 -2.72
C ILE A 240 -16.34 5.43 -3.09
N ALA A 241 -15.63 6.17 -2.25
CA ALA A 241 -14.24 6.50 -2.48
C ALA A 241 -13.29 5.43 -1.90
N GLY A 242 -12.33 5.02 -2.70
CA GLY A 242 -11.30 4.06 -2.30
C GLY A 242 -9.90 4.65 -2.31
N GLY A 243 -8.90 3.81 -2.03
CA GLY A 243 -7.48 4.19 -2.02
C GLY A 243 -6.96 4.77 -3.33
N GLY A 244 -7.64 4.52 -4.46
CA GLY A 244 -7.29 5.13 -5.75
C GLY A 244 -7.34 6.65 -5.74
N VAL A 245 -8.22 7.26 -4.94
CA VAL A 245 -8.27 8.72 -4.75
C VAL A 245 -7.00 9.22 -4.08
N LEU A 246 -6.56 8.55 -3.00
CA LEU A 246 -5.30 8.90 -2.29
C LEU A 246 -4.06 8.70 -3.17
N TYR A 247 -3.99 7.57 -3.91
CA TYR A 247 -2.83 7.28 -4.77
C TYR A 247 -2.77 8.16 -6.02
N SER A 248 -3.87 8.81 -6.38
CA SER A 248 -3.91 9.81 -7.45
C SER A 248 -3.71 11.24 -6.94
N SER A 249 -3.57 11.44 -5.62
CA SER A 249 -3.57 12.77 -4.98
C SER A 249 -4.77 13.61 -5.42
N ALA A 250 -5.96 13.01 -5.36
CA ALA A 250 -7.20 13.57 -5.90
C ALA A 250 -8.16 14.07 -4.80
N GLU A 251 -7.69 14.26 -3.58
CA GLU A 251 -8.51 14.66 -2.43
C GLU A 251 -9.16 16.03 -2.65
N GLN A 252 -8.40 17.00 -3.15
CA GLN A 252 -8.90 18.34 -3.42
C GLN A 252 -9.96 18.34 -4.53
N GLN A 253 -9.74 17.54 -5.59
CA GLN A 253 -10.72 17.38 -6.66
C GLN A 253 -11.99 16.72 -6.14
N LEU A 254 -11.86 15.68 -5.29
CA LEU A 254 -13.03 15.04 -4.69
C LEU A 254 -13.81 16.03 -3.82
N GLN A 255 -13.13 16.81 -2.99
CA GLN A 255 -13.75 17.85 -2.18
C GLN A 255 -14.50 18.86 -3.05
N ALA A 256 -13.88 19.39 -4.09
CA ALA A 256 -14.52 20.32 -5.01
C ALA A 256 -15.77 19.72 -5.69
N LEU A 257 -15.69 18.46 -6.13
CA LEU A 257 -16.83 17.75 -6.72
C LEU A 257 -18.03 17.67 -5.76
N VAL A 258 -17.77 17.26 -4.50
CA VAL A 258 -18.86 17.06 -3.52
C VAL A 258 -19.42 18.38 -2.99
N GLU A 259 -18.61 19.42 -2.88
CA GLU A 259 -19.07 20.77 -2.53
C GLU A 259 -19.97 21.37 -3.63
N GLN A 260 -19.62 21.14 -4.90
CA GLN A 260 -20.42 21.55 -6.05
C GLN A 260 -21.75 20.82 -6.12
N THR A 261 -21.72 19.49 -5.99
CA THR A 261 -22.88 18.62 -6.26
C THR A 261 -23.73 18.29 -5.04
N GLY A 262 -23.13 18.34 -3.84
CA GLY A 262 -23.74 17.89 -2.59
C GLY A 262 -23.77 16.37 -2.43
N ILE A 263 -23.21 15.58 -3.38
CA ILE A 263 -23.23 14.11 -3.32
C ILE A 263 -22.45 13.61 -2.08
N PRO A 264 -23.04 12.72 -1.26
CA PRO A 264 -22.36 12.18 -0.09
C PRO A 264 -21.28 11.16 -0.47
N VAL A 265 -20.29 11.02 0.41
CA VAL A 265 -19.17 10.08 0.25
C VAL A 265 -19.19 9.06 1.38
N GLY A 266 -19.15 7.78 1.01
CA GLY A 266 -18.74 6.69 1.87
C GLY A 266 -17.33 6.22 1.48
N THR A 267 -16.54 5.77 2.44
CA THR A 267 -15.17 5.32 2.17
C THR A 267 -15.03 3.81 2.27
N SER A 268 -14.21 3.22 1.42
CA SER A 268 -13.67 1.89 1.69
C SER A 268 -12.60 1.98 2.78
N GLN A 269 -12.14 0.84 3.32
CA GLN A 269 -11.04 0.81 4.30
C GLN A 269 -9.81 1.59 3.80
N ALA A 270 -9.39 1.37 2.56
CA ALA A 270 -8.24 2.07 1.98
C ALA A 270 -8.52 3.53 1.58
N GLY A 271 -9.75 3.97 1.64
CA GLY A 271 -10.19 5.34 1.31
C GLY A 271 -10.29 6.27 2.52
N GLY A 272 -9.95 5.80 3.72
CA GLY A 272 -9.90 6.67 4.91
C GLY A 272 -8.95 7.86 4.67
N GLY A 273 -9.43 9.08 4.90
CA GLY A 273 -8.67 10.31 4.66
C GLY A 273 -8.94 11.04 3.34
N VAL A 274 -9.74 10.48 2.43
CA VAL A 274 -10.08 11.18 1.15
C VAL A 274 -10.85 12.49 1.34
N LEU A 275 -11.55 12.62 2.45
CA LEU A 275 -12.18 13.84 2.97
C LEU A 275 -11.98 13.89 4.47
N ASN A 276 -11.88 15.10 5.05
CA ASN A 276 -11.87 15.27 6.49
C ASN A 276 -13.17 14.71 7.10
N TRP A 277 -13.09 14.09 8.29
CA TRP A 277 -14.23 13.47 8.95
C TRP A 277 -15.42 14.42 9.20
N ASP A 278 -15.15 15.70 9.49
CA ASP A 278 -16.16 16.73 9.77
C ASP A 278 -16.77 17.35 8.51
N HIS A 279 -16.27 17.01 7.32
CA HIS A 279 -16.86 17.49 6.08
C HIS A 279 -18.33 17.03 5.96
N ALA A 280 -19.23 17.93 5.59
CA ALA A 280 -20.68 17.69 5.60
C ALA A 280 -21.12 16.49 4.74
N GLN A 281 -20.41 16.20 3.66
CA GLN A 281 -20.67 15.07 2.78
C GLN A 281 -19.92 13.78 3.15
N ASN A 282 -19.04 13.79 4.15
CA ASN A 282 -18.33 12.58 4.58
C ASN A 282 -19.17 11.78 5.57
N LEU A 283 -19.65 10.62 5.18
CA LEU A 283 -20.45 9.70 6.00
C LEU A 283 -19.61 8.62 6.69
N GLY A 284 -18.29 8.60 6.47
CA GLY A 284 -17.38 7.60 7.01
C GLY A 284 -17.34 6.31 6.20
N GLY A 285 -16.88 5.23 6.82
CA GLY A 285 -16.74 3.93 6.17
C GLY A 285 -18.07 3.31 5.74
N VAL A 286 -18.06 2.57 4.62
CA VAL A 286 -19.22 1.82 4.13
C VAL A 286 -18.94 0.31 4.19
N GLY A 287 -19.99 -0.49 4.36
CA GLY A 287 -19.96 -1.95 4.34
C GLY A 287 -20.02 -2.61 5.72
N ALA A 288 -19.45 -3.81 5.85
CA ALA A 288 -19.58 -4.66 7.06
C ALA A 288 -19.08 -3.98 8.34
N THR A 289 -18.03 -3.17 8.23
CA THR A 289 -17.44 -2.40 9.31
C THR A 289 -17.66 -0.88 9.12
N GLY A 290 -18.67 -0.52 8.32
CA GLY A 290 -19.02 0.86 8.04
C GLY A 290 -19.88 1.52 9.12
N THR A 291 -20.08 2.83 8.98
CA THR A 291 -20.96 3.63 9.86
C THR A 291 -22.43 3.37 9.55
N LEU A 292 -23.31 3.60 10.50
CA LEU A 292 -24.76 3.52 10.24
C LEU A 292 -25.20 4.59 9.23
N ALA A 293 -24.60 5.78 9.28
CA ALA A 293 -24.88 6.86 8.34
C ALA A 293 -24.57 6.45 6.89
N ALA A 294 -23.34 5.98 6.63
CA ALA A 294 -22.94 5.57 5.28
C ALA A 294 -23.75 4.37 4.78
N ASN A 295 -23.98 3.37 5.62
CA ASN A 295 -24.71 2.16 5.24
C ASN A 295 -26.19 2.43 4.95
N ARG A 296 -26.85 3.33 5.71
CA ARG A 296 -28.23 3.73 5.43
C ARG A 296 -28.34 4.40 4.06
N ILE A 297 -27.51 5.40 3.80
CA ILE A 297 -27.55 6.12 2.52
C ILE A 297 -27.14 5.21 1.34
N ALA A 298 -26.15 4.32 1.54
CA ALA A 298 -25.76 3.35 0.52
C ALA A 298 -26.89 2.36 0.18
N GLY A 299 -27.67 1.93 1.18
CA GLY A 299 -28.81 1.03 1.00
C GLY A 299 -29.95 1.66 0.20
N GLU A 300 -30.14 2.98 0.28
CA GLU A 300 -31.18 3.74 -0.38
C GLU A 300 -30.76 4.31 -1.76
N ALA A 301 -29.44 4.26 -2.07
CA ALA A 301 -28.88 4.88 -3.27
C ALA A 301 -29.42 4.25 -4.56
N ASP A 302 -29.76 5.10 -5.55
CA ASP A 302 -30.14 4.67 -6.90
C ASP A 302 -28.96 4.70 -7.88
N VAL A 303 -27.89 5.44 -7.55
CA VAL A 303 -26.63 5.43 -8.29
C VAL A 303 -25.45 5.37 -7.30
N ILE A 304 -24.61 4.37 -7.44
CA ILE A 304 -23.33 4.25 -6.74
C ILE A 304 -22.19 4.64 -7.69
N ILE A 305 -21.44 5.67 -7.31
CA ILE A 305 -20.28 6.17 -8.05
C ILE A 305 -19.02 5.68 -7.34
N GLY A 306 -18.49 4.54 -7.78
CA GLY A 306 -17.23 4.02 -7.23
C GLY A 306 -16.03 4.73 -7.82
N ILE A 307 -15.20 5.35 -6.98
CA ILE A 307 -13.98 6.04 -7.42
C ILE A 307 -12.76 5.42 -6.77
N GLY A 308 -11.92 4.75 -7.55
CA GLY A 308 -10.70 4.11 -7.07
C GLY A 308 -10.92 3.03 -6.00
N THR A 309 -12.12 2.48 -5.91
CA THR A 309 -12.47 1.37 -5.01
C THR A 309 -12.45 0.04 -5.76
N ARG A 310 -12.15 -1.04 -5.03
CA ARG A 310 -12.16 -2.41 -5.57
C ARG A 310 -13.42 -3.18 -5.20
N TYR A 311 -14.32 -2.59 -4.44
CA TYR A 311 -15.51 -3.24 -3.90
C TYR A 311 -15.18 -4.58 -3.24
N SER A 312 -14.30 -4.54 -2.23
CA SER A 312 -13.99 -5.72 -1.42
C SER A 312 -15.26 -6.24 -0.75
N ASP A 313 -15.23 -7.48 -0.31
CA ASP A 313 -16.35 -8.10 0.39
C ASP A 313 -16.82 -7.28 1.59
N PHE A 314 -15.90 -6.73 2.36
CA PHE A 314 -16.23 -5.83 3.48
C PHE A 314 -16.88 -4.53 3.04
N THR A 315 -16.39 -3.88 1.99
CA THR A 315 -16.98 -2.63 1.46
C THR A 315 -18.41 -2.84 0.98
N THR A 316 -18.71 -4.04 0.50
CA THR A 316 -20.05 -4.39 -0.01
C THR A 316 -20.90 -5.15 1.00
N ALA A 317 -20.39 -5.41 2.21
CA ALA A 317 -21.02 -6.27 3.22
C ALA A 317 -21.53 -7.58 2.59
N SER A 318 -20.65 -8.32 1.91
CA SER A 318 -20.97 -9.54 1.17
C SER A 318 -22.11 -9.33 0.15
N ARG A 319 -22.10 -8.19 -0.54
CA ARG A 319 -23.11 -7.71 -1.51
C ARG A 319 -24.47 -7.34 -0.92
N THR A 320 -24.54 -7.05 0.38
CA THR A 320 -25.78 -6.63 1.04
C THR A 320 -25.85 -5.14 1.33
N ALA A 321 -24.77 -4.37 1.10
CA ALA A 321 -24.74 -2.94 1.40
C ALA A 321 -25.66 -2.11 0.49
N PHE A 322 -25.81 -2.50 -0.78
CA PHE A 322 -26.59 -1.76 -1.77
C PHE A 322 -27.93 -2.47 -2.00
N GLN A 323 -28.96 -2.05 -1.27
CA GLN A 323 -30.22 -2.79 -1.17
C GLN A 323 -31.27 -2.36 -2.19
N ASN A 324 -31.10 -1.20 -2.83
CA ASN A 324 -32.02 -0.77 -3.89
C ASN A 324 -31.88 -1.71 -5.11
N PRO A 325 -32.96 -2.40 -5.53
CA PRO A 325 -32.89 -3.35 -6.63
C PRO A 325 -32.60 -2.70 -7.99
N ASP A 326 -32.85 -1.41 -8.12
CA ASP A 326 -32.65 -0.63 -9.35
C ASP A 326 -31.33 0.15 -9.33
N VAL A 327 -30.44 -0.09 -8.34
CA VAL A 327 -29.17 0.62 -8.20
C VAL A 327 -28.28 0.43 -9.43
N LYS A 328 -27.75 1.54 -9.94
CA LYS A 328 -26.80 1.56 -11.04
C LYS A 328 -25.39 1.83 -10.52
N PHE A 329 -24.41 1.17 -11.11
CA PHE A 329 -23.00 1.35 -10.74
C PHE A 329 -22.24 2.08 -11.85
N VAL A 330 -21.70 3.25 -11.52
CA VAL A 330 -20.71 3.99 -12.30
C VAL A 330 -19.36 3.73 -11.64
N ASN A 331 -18.48 2.94 -12.24
CA ASN A 331 -17.23 2.54 -11.63
C ASN A 331 -16.03 3.19 -12.34
N ILE A 332 -15.39 4.12 -11.66
CA ILE A 332 -14.18 4.81 -12.12
C ILE A 332 -12.97 4.12 -11.47
N ASN A 333 -12.14 3.46 -12.28
CA ASN A 333 -10.95 2.79 -11.79
C ASN A 333 -9.88 2.72 -12.89
N VAL A 334 -8.61 2.88 -12.49
CA VAL A 334 -7.47 2.75 -13.40
C VAL A 334 -7.29 1.32 -13.91
N ALA A 335 -7.73 0.33 -13.12
CA ALA A 335 -7.72 -1.09 -13.49
C ALA A 335 -9.08 -1.50 -14.05
N SER A 336 -9.11 -1.95 -15.31
CA SER A 336 -10.33 -2.42 -15.97
C SER A 336 -11.03 -3.54 -15.18
N PHE A 337 -10.26 -4.47 -14.61
CA PHE A 337 -10.79 -5.55 -13.77
C PHE A 337 -11.70 -5.05 -12.64
N ASP A 338 -11.34 -3.93 -12.00
CA ASP A 338 -12.15 -3.37 -10.91
C ASP A 338 -13.31 -2.51 -11.42
N ALA A 339 -13.14 -1.82 -12.55
CA ALA A 339 -14.19 -1.01 -13.16
C ALA A 339 -15.41 -1.84 -13.58
N TYR A 340 -15.21 -3.11 -13.96
CA TYR A 340 -16.31 -4.01 -14.36
C TYR A 340 -16.98 -4.76 -13.19
N LYS A 341 -16.58 -4.55 -11.94
CA LYS A 341 -17.19 -5.22 -10.79
C LYS A 341 -18.65 -4.81 -10.57
N HIS A 342 -19.39 -5.65 -9.85
CA HIS A 342 -20.82 -5.51 -9.57
C HIS A 342 -21.71 -5.49 -10.81
N GLY A 343 -21.26 -6.07 -11.93
CA GLY A 343 -22.03 -6.03 -13.18
C GLY A 343 -22.20 -4.61 -13.72
N SER A 344 -21.27 -3.71 -13.40
CA SER A 344 -21.34 -2.32 -13.86
C SER A 344 -21.50 -2.25 -15.37
N GLN A 345 -22.54 -1.57 -15.82
CA GLN A 345 -22.76 -1.25 -17.23
C GLN A 345 -22.07 0.07 -17.63
N LEU A 346 -21.52 0.77 -16.66
CA LEU A 346 -20.89 2.09 -16.82
C LEU A 346 -19.47 2.08 -16.24
N PRO A 347 -18.57 1.19 -16.74
CA PRO A 347 -17.18 1.24 -16.36
C PRO A 347 -16.50 2.45 -17.01
N VAL A 348 -15.75 3.21 -16.22
CA VAL A 348 -14.91 4.32 -16.67
C VAL A 348 -13.47 3.99 -16.29
N ILE A 349 -12.68 3.55 -17.28
CA ILE A 349 -11.29 3.17 -17.03
C ILE A 349 -10.44 4.44 -17.09
N ALA A 350 -10.11 4.97 -15.91
CA ALA A 350 -9.38 6.21 -15.77
C ALA A 350 -8.69 6.33 -14.40
N ASP A 351 -7.69 7.20 -14.33
CA ASP A 351 -7.16 7.70 -13.07
C ASP A 351 -8.21 8.52 -12.33
N ALA A 352 -8.24 8.41 -10.99
CA ALA A 352 -9.25 9.08 -10.17
C ALA A 352 -9.17 10.62 -10.30
N ARG A 353 -7.97 11.21 -10.29
CA ARG A 353 -7.78 12.67 -10.40
C ARG A 353 -8.29 13.18 -11.75
N GLU A 354 -7.89 12.52 -12.84
CA GLU A 354 -8.29 12.92 -14.18
C GLU A 354 -9.82 12.80 -14.36
N ALA A 355 -10.40 11.69 -13.91
CA ALA A 355 -11.84 11.49 -14.02
C ALA A 355 -12.66 12.46 -13.16
N ILE A 356 -12.26 12.72 -11.92
CA ILE A 356 -12.93 13.66 -11.04
C ILE A 356 -12.87 15.07 -11.63
N THR A 357 -11.72 15.48 -12.16
CA THR A 357 -11.56 16.79 -12.81
C THR A 357 -12.54 16.97 -13.97
N GLU A 358 -12.68 15.98 -14.84
CA GLU A 358 -13.66 16.02 -15.93
C GLU A 358 -15.12 15.92 -15.44
N LEU A 359 -15.39 15.22 -14.33
CA LEU A 359 -16.72 15.19 -13.72
C LEU A 359 -17.14 16.55 -13.15
N ILE A 360 -16.23 17.30 -12.53
CA ILE A 360 -16.52 18.66 -12.03
C ILE A 360 -17.06 19.52 -13.16
N ASP A 361 -16.39 19.53 -14.31
CA ASP A 361 -16.81 20.30 -15.47
C ASP A 361 -18.14 19.78 -16.05
N ALA A 362 -18.26 18.46 -16.18
CA ALA A 362 -19.45 17.84 -16.79
C ALA A 362 -20.70 17.91 -15.90
N LEU A 363 -20.54 18.06 -14.58
CA LEU A 363 -21.65 18.16 -13.62
C LEU A 363 -21.95 19.60 -13.20
N GLN A 364 -21.45 20.62 -13.92
CA GLN A 364 -21.82 22.01 -13.64
C GLN A 364 -23.34 22.19 -13.68
N GLY A 365 -23.86 22.87 -12.67
CA GLY A 365 -25.31 23.09 -12.49
C GLY A 365 -26.11 21.89 -11.97
N PHE A 366 -25.47 20.73 -11.73
CA PHE A 366 -26.09 19.61 -11.04
C PHE A 366 -25.91 19.77 -9.52
N ARG A 367 -26.98 19.53 -8.78
CA ARG A 367 -26.95 19.43 -7.32
C ARG A 367 -28.03 18.45 -6.86
N ILE A 368 -27.77 17.70 -5.80
CA ILE A 368 -28.79 16.85 -5.16
C ILE A 368 -29.97 17.68 -4.62
N THR A 369 -31.12 17.03 -4.41
CA THR A 369 -32.31 17.71 -3.86
C THR A 369 -32.11 18.13 -2.41
N GLU A 370 -32.83 19.17 -1.96
CA GLU A 370 -32.78 19.65 -0.58
C GLU A 370 -33.21 18.58 0.42
N ASP A 371 -34.22 17.75 0.05
CA ASP A 371 -34.72 16.68 0.92
C ASP A 371 -33.65 15.60 1.12
N PHE A 372 -32.92 15.23 0.07
CA PHE A 372 -31.82 14.27 0.18
C PHE A 372 -30.65 14.88 0.95
N ALA A 373 -30.31 16.15 0.74
CA ALA A 373 -29.29 16.85 1.52
C ALA A 373 -29.62 16.88 3.03
N ARG A 374 -30.90 17.07 3.37
CA ARG A 374 -31.37 17.00 4.77
C ARG A 374 -31.21 15.61 5.36
N SER A 375 -31.60 14.57 4.61
CA SER A 375 -31.43 13.16 5.04
C SER A 375 -29.96 12.80 5.31
N ILE A 376 -29.03 13.31 4.49
CA ILE A 376 -27.58 13.13 4.67
C ILE A 376 -27.13 13.82 5.97
N ALA A 377 -27.51 15.07 6.18
CA ALA A 377 -27.14 15.84 7.37
C ALA A 377 -27.66 15.19 8.66
N GLU A 378 -28.90 14.71 8.67
CA GLU A 378 -29.50 13.99 9.80
C GLU A 378 -28.77 12.67 10.09
N ALA A 379 -28.45 11.89 9.05
CA ALA A 379 -27.70 10.63 9.19
C ALA A 379 -26.31 10.88 9.81
N LYS A 380 -25.60 11.87 9.29
CA LYS A 380 -24.28 12.24 9.81
C LYS A 380 -24.35 12.71 11.27
N ALA A 381 -25.22 13.65 11.58
CA ALA A 381 -25.35 14.19 12.93
C ALA A 381 -25.74 13.11 13.96
N SER A 382 -26.62 12.18 13.59
CA SER A 382 -26.98 11.05 14.45
C SER A 382 -25.77 10.14 14.71
N TRP A 383 -24.99 9.84 13.68
CA TRP A 383 -23.81 9.00 13.83
C TRP A 383 -22.70 9.67 14.63
N ASP A 384 -22.42 10.95 14.39
CA ASP A 384 -21.42 11.71 15.14
C ASP A 384 -21.75 11.76 16.63
N ALA A 385 -23.05 11.90 16.99
CA ALA A 385 -23.51 11.84 18.37
C ALA A 385 -23.34 10.44 19.00
N ASP A 386 -23.51 9.37 18.22
CA ASP A 386 -23.27 8.00 18.71
C ASP A 386 -21.79 7.74 18.95
N VAL A 387 -20.89 8.27 18.10
CA VAL A 387 -19.44 8.22 18.30
C VAL A 387 -19.03 8.97 19.58
N ASP A 388 -19.57 10.18 19.81
CA ASP A 388 -19.29 10.94 21.03
C ASP A 388 -19.71 10.17 22.28
N LYS A 389 -20.85 9.48 22.25
CA LYS A 389 -21.28 8.60 23.36
C LYS A 389 -20.36 7.39 23.54
N ALA A 390 -19.86 6.80 22.44
CA ALA A 390 -18.98 5.66 22.47
C ALA A 390 -17.59 6.00 23.04
N PHE A 391 -17.12 7.22 22.84
CA PHE A 391 -15.86 7.73 23.39
C PHE A 391 -15.97 8.15 24.86
N ALA A 392 -17.17 8.44 25.33
CA ALA A 392 -17.38 8.89 26.69
C ALA A 392 -16.97 7.81 27.72
N PRO A 393 -16.34 8.19 28.86
CA PRO A 393 -15.93 7.25 29.90
C PRO A 393 -17.10 6.40 30.40
N SER A 394 -16.95 5.08 30.41
CA SER A 394 -17.92 4.16 31.00
C SER A 394 -17.73 4.06 32.53
N LYS A 395 -18.68 3.39 33.19
CA LYS A 395 -18.58 3.06 34.64
C LYS A 395 -17.94 1.68 34.86
N LEU A 396 -17.35 1.07 33.83
CA LEU A 396 -16.71 -0.24 33.91
C LEU A 396 -15.34 -0.13 34.60
N ALA A 397 -14.89 -1.22 35.21
CA ALA A 397 -13.59 -1.28 35.87
C ALA A 397 -12.40 -1.12 34.92
N LEU A 398 -12.58 -1.50 33.65
CA LEU A 398 -11.61 -1.30 32.57
C LEU A 398 -12.32 -0.58 31.43
N PRO A 399 -11.60 0.32 30.70
CA PRO A 399 -12.17 1.01 29.56
C PRO A 399 -12.50 0.03 28.44
N GLY A 400 -13.59 0.29 27.72
CA GLY A 400 -13.93 -0.43 26.50
C GLY A 400 -13.06 0.01 25.31
N GLN A 401 -13.01 -0.79 24.25
CA GLN A 401 -12.24 -0.46 23.06
C GLN A 401 -12.61 0.90 22.44
N PRO A 402 -13.91 1.31 22.36
CA PRO A 402 -14.26 2.66 21.89
C PRO A 402 -13.71 3.78 22.76
N GLU A 403 -13.69 3.63 24.07
CA GLU A 403 -13.11 4.62 25.01
C GLU A 403 -11.60 4.79 24.78
N ILE A 404 -10.89 3.66 24.52
CA ILE A 404 -9.46 3.68 24.20
C ILE A 404 -9.23 4.40 22.88
N ILE A 405 -10.04 4.12 21.85
CA ILE A 405 -9.97 4.79 20.55
C ILE A 405 -10.17 6.30 20.74
N GLY A 406 -11.16 6.72 21.52
CA GLY A 406 -11.43 8.13 21.83
C GLY A 406 -10.24 8.79 22.51
N ALA A 407 -9.67 8.16 23.54
CA ALA A 407 -8.50 8.67 24.25
C ALA A 407 -7.27 8.83 23.36
N VAL A 408 -7.01 7.86 22.46
CA VAL A 408 -5.94 7.96 21.47
C VAL A 408 -6.23 9.08 20.48
N GLN A 409 -7.47 9.21 20.00
CA GLN A 409 -7.89 10.29 19.10
C GLN A 409 -7.63 11.68 19.71
N GLU A 410 -7.91 11.87 20.98
CA GLU A 410 -7.70 13.13 21.71
C GLU A 410 -6.21 13.44 21.95
N SER A 411 -5.38 12.40 22.08
CA SER A 411 -3.95 12.53 22.37
C SER A 411 -3.07 12.68 21.14
N THR A 412 -3.63 12.52 19.93
CA THR A 412 -2.90 12.60 18.65
C THR A 412 -3.12 13.94 17.96
N ALA A 413 -2.08 14.43 17.28
CA ALA A 413 -2.20 15.57 16.38
C ALA A 413 -3.06 15.23 15.15
N PRO A 414 -3.65 16.22 14.47
CA PRO A 414 -4.50 15.99 13.30
C PRO A 414 -3.79 15.23 12.17
N GLU A 415 -2.51 15.49 11.98
CA GLU A 415 -1.66 14.91 10.93
C GLU A 415 -1.08 13.54 11.29
N ASP A 416 -1.11 13.11 12.57
CA ASP A 416 -0.55 11.84 13.00
C ASP A 416 -1.16 10.65 12.26
N VAL A 417 -0.33 9.64 12.02
CA VAL A 417 -0.72 8.44 11.26
C VAL A 417 -1.08 7.31 12.21
N ILE A 418 -2.32 6.80 12.11
CA ILE A 418 -2.73 5.58 12.81
C ILE A 418 -2.42 4.35 11.94
N ILE A 419 -1.74 3.35 12.51
CA ILE A 419 -1.44 2.09 11.84
C ILE A 419 -2.20 0.95 12.50
N GLN A 420 -2.80 0.11 11.67
CA GLN A 420 -3.56 -1.07 12.08
C GLN A 420 -3.59 -2.13 10.97
N ALA A 421 -3.97 -3.36 11.29
CA ALA A 421 -4.09 -4.43 10.29
C ALA A 421 -5.24 -5.38 10.57
N ALA A 422 -5.09 -6.31 11.49
CA ALA A 422 -6.00 -7.44 11.65
C ALA A 422 -6.76 -7.43 13.00
N GLY A 423 -7.79 -8.26 13.10
CA GLY A 423 -8.62 -8.42 14.30
C GLY A 423 -9.89 -7.56 14.30
N SER A 424 -10.50 -7.35 15.46
CA SER A 424 -11.72 -6.53 15.62
C SER A 424 -11.42 -5.03 15.56
N LEU A 425 -10.25 -4.62 16.00
CA LEU A 425 -9.84 -3.22 16.12
C LEU A 425 -9.93 -2.43 14.80
N PRO A 426 -9.49 -2.94 13.62
CA PRO A 426 -9.68 -2.25 12.35
C PRO A 426 -11.15 -1.97 12.00
N GLY A 427 -12.05 -2.85 12.40
CA GLY A 427 -13.49 -2.65 12.20
C GLY A 427 -14.03 -1.49 13.04
N ASP A 428 -13.62 -1.41 14.29
CA ASP A 428 -14.04 -0.33 15.18
C ASP A 428 -13.35 0.99 14.79
N LEU A 429 -12.09 0.95 14.38
CA LEU A 429 -11.40 2.14 13.86
C LEU A 429 -12.05 2.68 12.58
N GLN A 430 -12.51 1.83 11.65
CA GLN A 430 -13.23 2.31 10.47
C GLN A 430 -14.54 3.02 10.83
N LYS A 431 -15.21 2.59 11.90
CA LYS A 431 -16.46 3.19 12.38
C LYS A 431 -16.24 4.50 13.15
N LEU A 432 -15.23 4.49 14.03
CA LEU A 432 -15.13 5.47 15.12
C LEU A 432 -14.02 6.51 14.90
N TRP A 433 -12.92 6.14 14.19
CA TRP A 433 -11.78 7.02 14.02
C TRP A 433 -12.11 8.21 13.12
N ARG A 434 -11.93 9.41 13.64
CA ARG A 434 -12.14 10.67 12.94
C ARG A 434 -10.88 11.07 12.18
N VAL A 435 -10.78 10.64 10.94
CA VAL A 435 -9.61 10.89 10.08
C VAL A 435 -9.53 12.38 9.74
N ARG A 436 -8.39 13.01 10.02
CA ARG A 436 -8.16 14.45 9.90
C ARG A 436 -7.13 14.83 8.84
N ASP A 437 -6.39 13.87 8.31
CA ASP A 437 -5.35 14.04 7.28
C ASP A 437 -5.42 12.93 6.23
N PRO A 438 -5.16 13.19 4.95
CA PRO A 438 -5.19 12.17 3.89
C PRO A 438 -4.28 10.96 4.12
N LEU A 439 -3.14 11.13 4.79
CA LEU A 439 -2.23 10.04 5.15
C LEU A 439 -2.45 9.50 6.57
N GLY A 440 -3.32 10.14 7.37
CA GLY A 440 -3.52 9.86 8.79
C GLY A 440 -4.19 8.51 9.12
N TYR A 441 -4.64 7.74 8.12
CA TYR A 441 -5.28 6.44 8.34
C TYR A 441 -4.66 5.36 7.44
N HIS A 442 -3.87 4.49 8.05
CA HIS A 442 -3.24 3.38 7.36
C HIS A 442 -3.75 2.05 7.92
N VAL A 443 -4.38 1.27 7.07
CA VAL A 443 -4.82 -0.08 7.39
C VAL A 443 -4.31 -1.09 6.36
N GLU A 444 -3.66 -2.14 6.84
CA GLU A 444 -3.42 -3.34 6.03
C GLU A 444 -4.63 -4.26 6.21
N TYR A 445 -5.53 -4.15 5.30
CA TYR A 445 -6.83 -4.74 5.46
C TYR A 445 -7.15 -5.81 4.40
N ALA A 446 -6.63 -5.64 3.18
CA ALA A 446 -7.00 -6.47 2.07
C ALA A 446 -6.51 -7.92 2.21
N PHE A 447 -5.37 -8.14 2.86
CA PHE A 447 -4.85 -9.46 3.22
C PHE A 447 -5.08 -9.78 4.70
N SER A 448 -5.28 -8.77 5.53
CA SER A 448 -5.57 -8.86 6.96
C SER A 448 -4.52 -9.68 7.73
N CYS A 449 -3.25 -9.32 7.53
CA CYS A 449 -2.12 -10.07 8.07
C CYS A 449 -1.80 -9.64 9.51
N MET A 450 -2.06 -10.52 10.47
CA MET A 450 -1.60 -10.30 11.85
C MET A 450 -0.08 -10.20 11.90
N GLY A 451 0.43 -9.27 12.71
CA GLY A 451 1.86 -8.98 12.83
C GLY A 451 2.37 -7.93 11.83
N TYR A 452 1.51 -7.38 10.96
CA TYR A 452 1.89 -6.29 10.07
C TYR A 452 2.22 -5.00 10.81
N GLU A 453 1.49 -4.69 11.85
CA GLU A 453 1.34 -3.35 12.44
C GLU A 453 2.68 -2.75 12.84
N ILE A 454 3.55 -3.52 13.50
CA ILE A 454 4.84 -3.03 13.99
C ILE A 454 5.78 -2.71 12.82
N ALA A 455 6.02 -3.68 11.95
CA ALA A 455 6.94 -3.50 10.83
C ALA A 455 6.40 -2.50 9.80
N GLY A 456 5.09 -2.55 9.51
CA GLY A 456 4.40 -1.59 8.65
C GLY A 456 4.48 -0.16 9.19
N GLY A 457 4.32 0.01 10.51
CA GLY A 457 4.47 1.29 11.19
C GLY A 457 5.89 1.86 11.10
N ILE A 458 6.91 1.02 11.30
CA ILE A 458 8.31 1.43 11.09
C ILE A 458 8.53 1.86 9.63
N GLY A 459 7.98 1.10 8.68
CA GLY A 459 8.06 1.45 7.26
C GLY A 459 7.37 2.78 6.94
N ALA A 460 6.20 3.03 7.53
CA ALA A 460 5.48 4.29 7.39
C ALA A 460 6.29 5.47 7.93
N LYS A 461 6.87 5.33 9.14
CA LYS A 461 7.72 6.38 9.72
C LYS A 461 8.97 6.65 8.87
N ARG A 462 9.61 5.61 8.33
CA ARG A 462 10.72 5.79 7.37
C ARG A 462 10.30 6.56 6.13
N GLY A 463 9.07 6.34 5.65
CA GLY A 463 8.53 7.07 4.51
C GLY A 463 8.34 8.56 4.83
N LEU A 464 7.84 8.88 6.01
CA LEU A 464 7.68 10.26 6.48
C LEU A 464 9.03 10.94 6.67
N ASP A 465 9.97 10.29 7.36
CA ASP A 465 11.32 10.83 7.57
C ASP A 465 12.07 11.12 6.27
N ALA A 466 11.86 10.29 5.24
CA ALA A 466 12.51 10.46 3.93
C ALA A 466 12.10 11.78 3.23
N VAL A 467 10.95 12.35 3.57
CA VAL A 467 10.46 13.63 3.06
C VAL A 467 10.52 14.76 4.10
N GLY A 468 11.13 14.50 5.26
CA GLY A 468 11.26 15.48 6.34
C GLY A 468 9.95 15.77 7.09
N ASP A 469 9.01 14.83 7.05
CA ASP A 469 7.73 14.91 7.77
C ASP A 469 7.90 14.28 9.16
N ASP A 470 7.76 15.08 10.22
CA ASP A 470 8.03 14.71 11.61
C ASP A 470 6.82 14.18 12.38
N ARG A 471 5.63 14.08 11.73
CA ARG A 471 4.41 13.56 12.36
C ARG A 471 4.63 12.19 13.03
N ASP A 472 3.90 11.96 14.10
CA ASP A 472 3.96 10.69 14.82
C ASP A 472 3.23 9.57 14.07
N VAL A 473 3.74 8.35 14.24
CA VAL A 473 3.09 7.12 13.78
C VAL A 473 2.63 6.33 14.99
N VAL A 474 1.32 6.24 15.16
CA VAL A 474 0.67 5.57 16.29
C VAL A 474 0.21 4.18 15.85
N ILE A 475 0.75 3.14 16.47
CA ILE A 475 0.44 1.76 16.14
C ILE A 475 -0.62 1.24 17.11
N MET A 476 -1.81 0.92 16.59
CA MET A 476 -2.86 0.24 17.34
C MET A 476 -2.89 -1.24 16.96
N VAL A 477 -2.56 -2.11 17.92
CA VAL A 477 -2.38 -3.54 17.68
C VAL A 477 -2.94 -4.35 18.83
N GLY A 478 -3.61 -5.47 18.53
CA GLY A 478 -4.00 -6.46 19.53
C GLY A 478 -2.81 -7.26 20.03
N ASP A 479 -2.89 -7.77 21.25
CA ASP A 479 -1.84 -8.57 21.91
C ASP A 479 -1.40 -9.80 21.08
N GLY A 480 -2.36 -10.52 20.50
CA GLY A 480 -2.07 -11.66 19.63
C GLY A 480 -1.30 -11.27 18.38
N SER A 481 -1.71 -10.21 17.69
CA SER A 481 -1.00 -9.69 16.50
C SER A 481 0.40 -9.19 16.86
N TYR A 482 0.53 -8.47 17.97
CA TYR A 482 1.81 -8.00 18.48
C TYR A 482 2.79 -9.15 18.73
N LEU A 483 2.34 -10.24 19.38
CA LEU A 483 3.19 -11.38 19.69
C LEU A 483 3.63 -12.18 18.45
N MET A 484 2.90 -12.08 17.34
CA MET A 484 3.24 -12.82 16.11
C MET A 484 4.49 -12.26 15.39
N LEU A 485 4.69 -10.94 15.37
CA LEU A 485 5.81 -10.33 14.67
C LEU A 485 6.21 -8.98 15.29
N ASN A 486 6.90 -9.04 16.44
CA ASN A 486 7.37 -7.85 17.17
C ASN A 486 8.89 -7.67 17.14
N SER A 487 9.62 -8.56 16.47
CA SER A 487 11.09 -8.59 16.48
C SER A 487 11.75 -7.31 15.97
N GLU A 488 11.04 -6.54 15.13
CA GLU A 488 11.57 -5.29 14.57
C GLU A 488 11.61 -4.13 15.57
N LEU A 489 10.90 -4.19 16.70
CA LEU A 489 10.97 -3.16 17.75
C LEU A 489 12.39 -2.97 18.30
N ASP A 490 13.07 -4.07 18.57
CA ASP A 490 14.41 -4.06 19.13
C ASP A 490 15.45 -3.49 18.13
N ARG A 491 15.19 -3.62 16.84
CA ARG A 491 16.07 -3.06 15.82
C ARG A 491 16.14 -1.54 15.86
N LYS A 492 15.05 -0.87 16.19
CA LYS A 492 15.04 0.58 16.33
C LYS A 492 15.96 1.03 17.46
N SER A 493 15.88 0.37 18.62
CA SER A 493 16.70 0.69 19.78
C SER A 493 18.20 0.49 19.53
N THR A 494 18.58 -0.52 18.74
CA THR A 494 19.99 -0.79 18.39
C THR A 494 20.60 0.20 17.40
N ARG A 495 19.82 0.88 16.58
CA ARG A 495 20.34 1.89 15.64
C ARG A 495 20.61 3.24 16.31
N LEU A 496 19.81 3.63 17.26
CA LEU A 496 20.03 4.84 18.05
C LEU A 496 21.33 4.79 18.85
N ASN A 497 21.81 3.58 19.17
CA ASN A 497 23.07 3.37 19.90
C ASN A 497 24.34 3.45 19.04
N SER A 498 24.24 3.59 17.73
CA SER A 498 25.43 3.59 16.86
C SER A 498 25.90 4.97 16.41
N SER A 499 25.11 6.02 16.59
CA SER A 499 25.49 7.38 16.17
C SER A 499 25.38 8.46 17.26
N ASP A 500 24.44 8.36 18.19
CA ASP A 500 24.26 9.43 19.20
C ASP A 500 23.90 8.84 20.56
N GLY A 501 24.82 8.72 21.47
CA GLY A 501 24.77 8.07 22.78
C GLY A 501 23.61 8.36 23.74
N GLU A 502 22.39 8.60 23.27
CA GLU A 502 21.19 8.75 24.07
C GLU A 502 20.27 7.51 23.98
N GLN A 503 20.19 6.80 25.09
CA GLN A 503 19.25 5.69 25.29
C GLN A 503 17.83 6.24 25.53
N SER A 504 16.94 6.20 24.54
CA SER A 504 15.52 6.33 24.81
C SER A 504 14.99 5.01 25.37
N ARG A 505 14.77 4.93 26.66
CA ARG A 505 14.05 3.83 27.31
C ARG A 505 12.56 4.03 27.05
N MET A 506 11.91 3.13 26.31
CA MET A 506 10.44 3.07 26.33
C MET A 506 9.97 2.58 27.71
N PRO A 507 8.95 3.22 28.31
CA PRO A 507 8.33 2.70 29.52
C PRO A 507 7.64 1.36 29.18
N SER A 508 7.87 0.35 30.01
CA SER A 508 7.34 -1.01 29.86
C SER A 508 5.82 -1.15 30.05
N SER A 509 5.08 -0.06 30.18
CA SER A 509 3.64 -0.06 30.48
C SER A 509 2.75 0.63 29.44
N ALA A 510 3.29 1.12 28.33
CA ALA A 510 2.48 1.76 27.29
C ALA A 510 2.48 0.92 26.03
N TRP A 511 1.46 0.11 25.84
CA TRP A 511 1.13 -0.63 24.61
C TRP A 511 0.58 0.27 23.50
N ILE A 512 0.54 1.56 23.74
CA ILE A 512 0.35 2.61 22.73
C ILE A 512 1.75 3.14 22.44
N GLY A 513 2.45 2.48 21.52
CA GLY A 513 3.79 2.91 21.15
C GLY A 513 3.74 4.09 20.18
N ARG A 514 4.21 5.27 20.58
CA ARG A 514 4.67 6.26 19.61
C ARG A 514 5.97 5.74 19.02
N ALA A 515 5.99 5.54 17.70
CA ALA A 515 7.23 5.26 17.01
C ALA A 515 7.95 6.59 16.76
N HIS A 516 8.95 6.90 17.59
CA HIS A 516 9.96 7.90 17.24
C HIS A 516 11.08 7.17 16.48
N VAL A 517 11.47 7.65 15.32
CA VAL A 517 12.60 7.12 14.53
C VAL A 517 13.88 7.81 14.93
#